data_7b7eb8e72ba6134df6aef3ff6a9df645
#
_entry.id   7b7eb8e72ba6134df6aef3ff6a9df645
#
_cell.length_a   1.000
_cell.length_b   1.000
_cell.length_c   1.000
_cell.angle_alpha   90.00
_cell.angle_beta   90.00
_cell.angle_gamma   90.00
#
_symmetry.space_group_name_H-M   'P 1'
#
loop_
_entity.id
_entity.type
_entity.pdbx_description
1 polymer ?
#
loop_
_entity_poly.entity_id
_entity_poly.type
_entity_poly.pdbx_seq_one_letter_code
_entity_poly.pdbx_strand_id
1 'polypeptide(L)'
;MSNLRERIDSYLNDQRVKPLLSGCYADTSRQAILNRFASAAEALLREFPEAEPEKLRFVSTPGRSELGGNHTDHNLGCVVAGSIELDALAAVVPTGDNRVRLRSEGFDALFDVDLSKAEPQSGESGTQALIRGVAARFEELGHQIGGFAAYLESRVLPGSGMSSSAAIEVLLGTILSQLYNDAAIGPIELAKIGQYAENNYMGKPCGLMDQIACAHGGVVGIDFERADDPEVTGMEVDLLSRGYRLAIVDTGGSHAELTDAYAAVPREMRAVARVFGKEYLRGVTEEEIIERGPDLRESVGDRALLRALHFVSENRRAQEQREALAAGDLERFLTLARESGLSSWRFLQNCVSPGDPADQPLATGLAVAETILRGRGVARVHGGGFAGTMQVFLPTQMEESFVEQMERLFGNGCVTLTGIRPLGTTAFPVLGNSG
;
A
#
# COMPACT_ATOMS: atom_id res chain seq x y z
N MET A 1 -21.68 21.12 18.76
CA MET A 1 -20.75 21.09 17.61
C MET A 1 -19.60 22.08 17.77
N SER A 2 -19.78 23.35 18.12
CA SER A 2 -18.66 24.28 18.36
C SER A 2 -17.64 23.77 19.37
N ASN A 3 -18.11 23.20 20.47
CA ASN A 3 -17.25 22.66 21.53
C ASN A 3 -16.36 21.45 21.06
N LEU A 4 -16.88 20.54 20.21
CA LEU A 4 -16.09 19.38 19.74
C LEU A 4 -14.94 19.82 18.83
N ARG A 5 -15.21 20.74 17.90
CA ARG A 5 -14.17 21.26 16.98
C ARG A 5 -13.07 22.01 17.74
N GLU A 6 -13.43 22.81 18.75
CA GLU A 6 -12.47 23.52 19.60
C GLU A 6 -11.61 22.52 20.43
N ARG A 7 -12.24 21.46 20.95
CA ARG A 7 -11.52 20.38 21.64
C ARG A 7 -10.53 19.68 20.71
N ILE A 8 -10.91 19.39 19.46
CA ILE A 8 -10.02 18.77 18.47
C ILE A 8 -8.91 19.74 18.08
N ASP A 9 -9.17 21.04 17.92
CA ASP A 9 -8.09 22.00 17.65
C ASP A 9 -7.07 22.08 18.82
N SER A 10 -7.55 22.10 20.06
CA SER A 10 -6.69 22.00 21.25
C SER A 10 -5.91 20.69 21.27
N TYR A 11 -6.56 19.56 21.02
CA TYR A 11 -5.95 18.24 20.96
C TYR A 11 -4.85 18.13 19.91
N LEU A 12 -5.05 18.64 18.70
CA LEU A 12 -4.04 18.67 17.67
C LEU A 12 -2.84 19.59 18.03
N ASN A 13 -2.96 20.44 19.06
CA ASN A 13 -1.89 21.26 19.63
C ASN A 13 -1.17 20.58 20.79
N ASP A 14 -1.65 19.44 21.29
CA ASP A 14 -1.00 18.67 22.37
C ASP A 14 0.43 18.25 21.96
N GLN A 15 1.36 18.34 22.89
CA GLN A 15 2.78 17.97 22.67
C GLN A 15 2.97 16.49 22.31
N ARG A 16 2.06 15.62 22.71
CA ARG A 16 2.07 14.18 22.35
C ARG A 16 1.54 13.93 20.93
N VAL A 17 0.68 14.81 20.43
CA VAL A 17 0.00 14.68 19.13
C VAL A 17 0.80 15.33 18.00
N LYS A 18 1.41 16.50 18.24
CA LYS A 18 2.17 17.23 17.22
C LYS A 18 3.25 16.41 16.50
N PRO A 19 4.11 15.63 17.17
CA PRO A 19 5.13 14.83 16.49
C PRO A 19 4.50 13.76 15.57
N LEU A 20 3.37 13.16 16.00
CA LEU A 20 2.64 12.18 15.20
C LEU A 20 2.04 12.83 13.95
N LEU A 21 1.47 14.04 14.10
CA LEU A 21 0.93 14.78 12.95
C LEU A 21 2.02 15.14 11.95
N SER A 22 3.17 15.59 12.42
CA SER A 22 4.31 15.92 11.56
C SER A 22 4.84 14.70 10.81
N GLY A 23 4.85 13.51 11.45
CA GLY A 23 5.26 12.28 10.83
C GLY A 23 4.21 11.66 9.89
N CYS A 24 2.92 12.03 10.05
CA CYS A 24 1.84 11.52 9.21
C CYS A 24 1.48 12.45 8.05
N TYR A 25 1.63 13.78 8.20
CA TYR A 25 1.03 14.80 7.33
C TYR A 25 1.99 15.98 7.11
N ALA A 26 3.23 15.72 6.75
CA ALA A 26 4.28 16.74 6.62
C ALA A 26 3.88 17.87 5.64
N ASP A 27 3.26 17.51 4.52
CA ASP A 27 2.87 18.44 3.46
C ASP A 27 1.42 18.94 3.57
N THR A 28 0.69 18.55 4.63
CA THR A 28 -0.72 18.90 4.78
C THR A 28 -0.89 20.12 5.68
N SER A 29 -1.63 21.13 5.23
CA SER A 29 -1.88 22.31 6.04
C SER A 29 -2.61 21.98 7.34
N ARG A 30 -2.24 22.70 8.42
CA ARG A 30 -2.87 22.55 9.74
C ARG A 30 -4.41 22.65 9.68
N GLN A 31 -4.94 23.54 8.84
CA GLN A 31 -6.38 23.73 8.69
C GLN A 31 -7.05 22.52 8.01
N ALA A 32 -6.39 21.91 7.03
CA ALA A 32 -6.90 20.70 6.37
C ALA A 32 -6.91 19.51 7.34
N ILE A 33 -5.87 19.35 8.17
CA ILE A 33 -5.81 18.33 9.22
C ILE A 33 -6.97 18.54 10.22
N LEU A 34 -7.15 19.78 10.74
CA LEU A 34 -8.23 20.09 11.68
C LEU A 34 -9.60 19.78 11.08
N ASN A 35 -9.83 20.19 9.84
CA ASN A 35 -11.12 19.93 9.17
C ASN A 35 -11.38 18.42 9.10
N ARG A 36 -10.39 17.65 8.70
CA ARG A 36 -10.49 16.21 8.52
C ARG A 36 -10.78 15.47 9.82
N PHE A 37 -9.99 15.75 10.86
CA PHE A 37 -10.15 15.12 12.18
C PHE A 37 -11.50 15.51 12.81
N ALA A 38 -11.90 16.77 12.68
CA ALA A 38 -13.19 17.25 13.18
C ALA A 38 -14.37 16.57 12.44
N SER A 39 -14.31 16.50 11.10
CA SER A 39 -15.35 15.84 10.30
C SER A 39 -15.48 14.35 10.65
N ALA A 40 -14.37 13.63 10.82
CA ALA A 40 -14.41 12.23 11.20
C ALA A 40 -15.01 11.99 12.59
N ALA A 41 -14.65 12.83 13.57
CA ALA A 41 -15.22 12.77 14.92
C ALA A 41 -16.72 13.14 14.95
N GLU A 42 -17.12 14.20 14.24
CA GLU A 42 -18.53 14.63 14.13
C GLU A 42 -19.36 13.54 13.44
N ALA A 43 -18.83 12.90 12.40
CA ALA A 43 -19.49 11.81 11.72
C ALA A 43 -19.62 10.57 12.61
N LEU A 44 -18.59 10.18 13.36
CA LEU A 44 -18.67 9.09 14.33
C LEU A 44 -19.80 9.33 15.33
N LEU A 45 -19.83 10.49 15.98
CA LEU A 45 -20.83 10.81 17.01
C LEU A 45 -22.25 10.97 16.45
N ARG A 46 -22.40 11.30 15.18
CA ARG A 46 -23.69 11.34 14.49
C ARG A 46 -24.20 9.95 14.16
N GLU A 47 -23.32 9.05 13.66
CA GLU A 47 -23.68 7.68 13.28
C GLU A 47 -23.89 6.79 14.52
N PHE A 48 -23.18 7.07 15.61
CA PHE A 48 -23.21 6.30 16.87
C PHE A 48 -23.41 7.25 18.05
N PRO A 49 -24.69 7.68 18.31
CA PRO A 49 -24.99 8.64 19.38
C PRO A 49 -24.65 8.17 20.79
N GLU A 50 -24.53 6.87 20.98
CA GLU A 50 -24.10 6.23 22.24
C GLU A 50 -22.59 6.30 22.48
N ALA A 51 -21.81 6.72 21.49
CA ALA A 51 -20.36 6.80 21.61
C ALA A 51 -19.93 7.87 22.62
N GLU A 52 -18.99 7.51 23.49
CA GLU A 52 -18.45 8.42 24.51
C GLU A 52 -17.28 9.25 23.92
N PRO A 53 -17.47 10.57 23.74
CA PRO A 53 -16.44 11.43 23.12
C PRO A 53 -15.10 11.42 23.87
N GLU A 54 -15.11 11.14 25.18
CA GLU A 54 -13.92 11.07 26.03
C GLU A 54 -13.06 9.85 25.74
N LYS A 55 -13.63 8.80 25.14
CA LYS A 55 -12.93 7.57 24.74
C LYS A 55 -12.49 7.61 23.28
N LEU A 56 -12.81 8.68 22.54
CA LEU A 56 -12.49 8.79 21.13
C LEU A 56 -10.98 8.81 20.91
N ARG A 57 -10.55 8.01 19.94
CA ARG A 57 -9.19 7.97 19.40
C ARG A 57 -9.22 8.15 17.89
N PHE A 58 -8.08 8.57 17.34
CA PHE A 58 -7.86 8.52 15.91
C PHE A 58 -6.78 7.48 15.60
N VAL A 59 -6.97 6.75 14.50
CA VAL A 59 -5.99 5.83 13.95
C VAL A 59 -5.83 6.14 12.47
N SER A 60 -4.59 6.30 12.02
CA SER A 60 -4.27 6.62 10.64
C SER A 60 -3.30 5.58 10.09
N THR A 61 -3.66 4.95 8.99
CA THR A 61 -2.80 3.96 8.32
C THR A 61 -2.58 4.39 6.88
N PRO A 62 -1.31 4.58 6.45
CA PRO A 62 -0.99 4.98 5.10
C PRO A 62 -1.29 3.91 4.06
N GLY A 63 -1.48 4.33 2.82
CA GLY A 63 -1.23 3.48 1.67
C GLY A 63 0.25 3.32 1.40
N ARG A 64 0.58 2.56 0.34
CA ARG A 64 1.97 2.36 -0.07
C ARG A 64 2.16 2.57 -1.57
N SER A 65 3.39 2.86 -1.97
CA SER A 65 3.85 2.74 -3.35
C SER A 65 5.04 1.79 -3.42
N GLU A 66 5.06 0.91 -4.42
CA GLU A 66 6.20 0.03 -4.69
C GLU A 66 7.29 0.84 -5.41
N LEU A 67 8.45 0.98 -4.79
CA LEU A 67 9.57 1.76 -5.32
C LEU A 67 10.53 0.91 -6.17
N GLY A 68 10.52 -0.42 -6.00
CA GLY A 68 11.32 -1.37 -6.77
C GLY A 68 11.03 -2.81 -6.39
N GLY A 69 11.51 -3.75 -7.21
CA GLY A 69 11.24 -5.17 -7.02
C GLY A 69 9.89 -5.61 -7.58
N ASN A 70 9.50 -5.05 -8.73
CA ASN A 70 8.19 -5.32 -9.33
C ASN A 70 7.99 -6.82 -9.58
N HIS A 71 6.98 -7.43 -8.94
CA HIS A 71 6.64 -8.85 -9.04
C HIS A 71 7.76 -9.83 -8.61
N THR A 72 8.61 -9.46 -7.65
CA THR A 72 9.64 -10.37 -7.13
C THR A 72 9.21 -11.10 -5.86
N ASP A 73 8.32 -10.54 -5.05
CA ASP A 73 7.88 -11.06 -3.75
C ASP A 73 7.36 -12.49 -3.78
N HIS A 74 6.52 -12.82 -4.78
CA HIS A 74 5.94 -14.17 -4.93
C HIS A 74 6.92 -15.24 -5.47
N ASN A 75 8.20 -14.88 -5.70
CA ASN A 75 9.31 -15.78 -6.01
C ASN A 75 10.46 -15.67 -5.00
N LEU A 76 10.15 -15.29 -3.76
CA LEU A 76 11.10 -15.10 -2.66
C LEU A 76 12.16 -14.02 -2.94
N GLY A 77 11.80 -13.01 -3.73
CA GLY A 77 12.68 -11.89 -4.10
C GLY A 77 12.66 -10.74 -3.11
N CYS A 78 13.45 -9.73 -3.45
CA CYS A 78 13.55 -8.47 -2.70
C CYS A 78 12.63 -7.40 -3.30
N VAL A 79 12.05 -6.58 -2.45
CA VAL A 79 11.26 -5.41 -2.85
C VAL A 79 11.69 -4.17 -2.06
N VAL A 80 11.42 -3.01 -2.63
CA VAL A 80 11.52 -1.72 -1.94
C VAL A 80 10.16 -1.04 -2.04
N ALA A 81 9.57 -0.72 -0.89
CA ALA A 81 8.26 -0.07 -0.83
C ALA A 81 8.29 1.15 0.10
N GLY A 82 7.49 2.16 -0.20
CA GLY A 82 7.36 3.37 0.63
C GLY A 82 5.93 3.59 1.07
N SER A 83 5.74 3.93 2.35
CA SER A 83 4.48 4.49 2.84
C SER A 83 4.27 5.87 2.24
N ILE A 84 3.03 6.20 1.88
CA ILE A 84 2.68 7.49 1.27
C ILE A 84 1.80 8.32 2.19
N GLU A 85 1.72 9.63 1.98
CA GLU A 85 0.90 10.53 2.83
C GLU A 85 -0.62 10.34 2.66
N LEU A 86 -1.05 9.60 1.63
CA LEU A 86 -2.44 9.20 1.49
C LEU A 86 -2.75 8.05 2.45
N ASP A 87 -3.78 8.22 3.26
CA ASP A 87 -4.09 7.29 4.35
C ASP A 87 -5.59 6.99 4.50
N ALA A 88 -5.88 5.98 5.28
CA ALA A 88 -7.15 5.70 5.88
C ALA A 88 -7.15 6.23 7.32
N LEU A 89 -8.03 7.16 7.65
CA LEU A 89 -8.20 7.76 8.97
C LEU A 89 -9.49 7.25 9.60
N ALA A 90 -9.40 6.63 10.77
CA ALA A 90 -10.55 6.24 11.58
C ALA A 90 -10.66 7.10 12.84
N ALA A 91 -11.85 7.62 13.11
CA ALA A 91 -12.28 8.00 14.45
C ALA A 91 -12.93 6.76 15.08
N VAL A 92 -12.53 6.38 16.30
CA VAL A 92 -12.93 5.10 16.92
C VAL A 92 -13.17 5.23 18.42
N VAL A 93 -14.17 4.48 18.92
CA VAL A 93 -14.46 4.32 20.35
C VAL A 93 -14.70 2.84 20.67
N PRO A 94 -14.26 2.31 21.83
CA PRO A 94 -14.64 0.96 22.28
C PRO A 94 -16.12 0.95 22.69
N THR A 95 -16.82 -0.16 22.45
CA THR A 95 -18.26 -0.28 22.75
C THR A 95 -18.58 -1.19 23.95
N GLY A 96 -17.64 -2.01 24.41
CA GLY A 96 -17.83 -2.92 25.54
C GLY A 96 -18.69 -4.15 25.22
N ASP A 97 -19.05 -4.36 23.95
CA ASP A 97 -19.67 -5.58 23.41
C ASP A 97 -18.68 -6.31 22.46
N ASN A 98 -19.12 -7.37 21.82
CA ASN A 98 -18.31 -8.12 20.84
C ASN A 98 -18.72 -7.80 19.39
N ARG A 99 -19.07 -6.55 19.11
CA ARG A 99 -19.48 -6.15 17.75
C ARG A 99 -18.63 -5.01 17.22
N VAL A 100 -18.16 -5.15 15.99
CA VAL A 100 -17.55 -4.05 15.25
C VAL A 100 -18.61 -3.41 14.37
N ARG A 101 -18.80 -2.11 14.55
CA ARG A 101 -19.68 -1.27 13.74
C ARG A 101 -18.83 -0.22 13.06
N LEU A 102 -18.72 -0.30 11.74
CA LEU A 102 -17.90 0.60 10.94
C LEU A 102 -18.74 1.24 9.83
N ARG A 103 -18.74 2.57 9.82
CA ARG A 103 -19.26 3.37 8.71
C ARG A 103 -18.08 3.95 7.94
N SER A 104 -18.09 3.81 6.62
CA SER A 104 -17.04 4.37 5.77
C SER A 104 -17.61 5.48 4.90
N GLU A 105 -16.89 6.57 4.76
CA GLU A 105 -17.23 7.66 3.85
C GLU A 105 -17.39 7.14 2.42
N GLY A 106 -18.42 7.61 1.72
CA GLY A 106 -18.73 7.18 0.35
C GLY A 106 -19.42 5.81 0.23
N PHE A 107 -19.72 5.14 1.35
CA PHE A 107 -20.45 3.87 1.39
C PHE A 107 -21.74 4.01 2.21
N ASP A 108 -22.88 3.66 1.63
CA ASP A 108 -24.18 3.74 2.33
C ASP A 108 -24.37 2.62 3.37
N ALA A 109 -23.62 1.54 3.27
CA ALA A 109 -23.76 0.39 4.16
C ALA A 109 -23.03 0.60 5.49
N LEU A 110 -23.68 0.21 6.60
CA LEU A 110 -23.02 -0.01 7.88
C LEU A 110 -22.43 -1.43 7.89
N PHE A 111 -21.13 -1.53 8.08
CA PHE A 111 -20.48 -2.83 8.30
C PHE A 111 -20.66 -3.19 9.79
N ASP A 112 -21.50 -4.18 10.06
CA ASP A 112 -21.79 -4.66 11.41
C ASP A 112 -21.39 -6.14 11.52
N VAL A 113 -20.34 -6.44 12.30
CA VAL A 113 -19.73 -7.76 12.41
C VAL A 113 -19.75 -8.22 13.87
N ASP A 114 -20.35 -9.38 14.08
CA ASP A 114 -20.35 -10.07 15.37
C ASP A 114 -19.06 -10.90 15.49
N LEU A 115 -18.17 -10.50 16.40
CA LEU A 115 -16.87 -11.13 16.60
C LEU A 115 -16.97 -12.49 17.33
N SER A 116 -18.10 -12.84 17.94
CA SER A 116 -18.31 -14.17 18.52
C SER A 116 -18.34 -15.30 17.47
N LYS A 117 -18.43 -14.94 16.19
CA LYS A 117 -18.44 -15.86 15.05
C LYS A 117 -17.11 -15.71 14.30
N ALA A 118 -16.14 -16.54 14.64
CA ALA A 118 -14.80 -16.47 14.05
C ALA A 118 -14.76 -16.91 12.56
N GLU A 119 -15.57 -17.90 12.17
CA GLU A 119 -15.55 -18.50 10.84
C GLU A 119 -16.07 -17.55 9.74
N PRO A 120 -15.53 -17.63 8.50
CA PRO A 120 -16.06 -16.88 7.36
C PRO A 120 -17.57 -17.10 7.18
N GLN A 121 -18.31 -16.01 6.97
CA GLN A 121 -19.75 -16.07 6.81
C GLN A 121 -20.15 -15.87 5.34
N SER A 122 -21.11 -16.69 4.86
CA SER A 122 -21.62 -16.55 3.50
C SER A 122 -22.34 -15.22 3.30
N GLY A 123 -22.04 -14.52 2.22
CA GLY A 123 -22.68 -13.25 1.84
C GLY A 123 -22.10 -12.01 2.52
N GLU A 124 -21.01 -12.12 3.27
CA GLU A 124 -20.28 -10.95 3.78
C GLU A 124 -19.61 -10.18 2.64
N SER A 125 -19.61 -8.85 2.76
CA SER A 125 -18.80 -7.99 1.90
C SER A 125 -17.30 -8.17 2.19
N GLY A 126 -16.42 -7.75 1.27
CA GLY A 126 -14.98 -7.83 1.48
C GLY A 126 -14.52 -7.14 2.78
N THR A 127 -15.08 -5.97 3.12
CA THR A 127 -14.75 -5.26 4.37
C THR A 127 -15.21 -6.03 5.62
N GLN A 128 -16.38 -6.67 5.59
CA GLN A 128 -16.85 -7.48 6.71
C GLN A 128 -15.96 -8.72 6.90
N ALA A 129 -15.57 -9.37 5.81
CA ALA A 129 -14.64 -10.49 5.82
C ALA A 129 -13.28 -10.10 6.41
N LEU A 130 -12.75 -8.91 6.06
CA LEU A 130 -11.50 -8.40 6.65
C LEU A 130 -11.63 -8.14 8.15
N ILE A 131 -12.71 -7.48 8.61
CA ILE A 131 -12.95 -7.24 10.05
C ILE A 131 -12.93 -8.57 10.80
N ARG A 132 -13.66 -9.57 10.29
CA ARG A 132 -13.74 -10.90 10.91
C ARG A 132 -12.39 -11.61 10.89
N GLY A 133 -11.71 -11.62 9.75
CA GLY A 133 -10.43 -12.30 9.58
C GLY A 133 -9.32 -11.73 10.47
N VAL A 134 -9.25 -10.41 10.59
CA VAL A 134 -8.30 -9.76 11.51
C VAL A 134 -8.60 -10.13 12.94
N ALA A 135 -9.87 -10.06 13.40
CA ALA A 135 -10.25 -10.41 14.76
C ALA A 135 -10.00 -11.90 15.08
N ALA A 136 -10.37 -12.80 14.15
CA ALA A 136 -10.13 -14.23 14.32
C ALA A 136 -8.63 -14.54 14.44
N ARG A 137 -7.80 -13.88 13.63
CA ARG A 137 -6.35 -14.08 13.70
C ARG A 137 -5.75 -13.54 15.02
N PHE A 138 -6.29 -12.44 15.56
CA PHE A 138 -5.91 -11.96 16.89
C PHE A 138 -6.17 -13.03 17.95
N GLU A 139 -7.37 -13.63 17.98
CA GLU A 139 -7.73 -14.70 18.94
C GLU A 139 -6.83 -15.94 18.77
N GLU A 140 -6.58 -16.39 17.54
CA GLU A 140 -5.69 -17.53 17.27
C GLU A 140 -4.27 -17.31 17.80
N LEU A 141 -3.78 -16.07 17.78
CA LEU A 141 -2.48 -15.69 18.33
C LEU A 141 -2.50 -15.43 19.84
N GLY A 142 -3.67 -15.56 20.51
CA GLY A 142 -3.83 -15.35 21.94
C GLY A 142 -4.00 -13.89 22.36
N HIS A 143 -4.24 -12.98 21.41
CA HIS A 143 -4.51 -11.57 21.68
C HIS A 143 -5.97 -11.33 22.06
N GLN A 144 -6.22 -10.24 22.77
CA GLN A 144 -7.57 -9.84 23.16
C GLN A 144 -8.27 -9.13 22.00
N ILE A 145 -9.57 -9.40 21.85
CA ILE A 145 -10.47 -8.69 20.94
C ILE A 145 -11.65 -8.09 21.69
N GLY A 146 -12.33 -7.15 21.06
CA GLY A 146 -13.57 -6.57 21.58
C GLY A 146 -14.21 -5.65 20.54
N GLY A 147 -15.44 -5.23 20.83
CA GLY A 147 -16.21 -4.40 19.92
C GLY A 147 -15.79 -2.94 19.93
N PHE A 148 -15.96 -2.31 18.79
CA PHE A 148 -15.76 -0.86 18.63
C PHE A 148 -16.72 -0.28 17.60
N ALA A 149 -16.99 1.02 17.72
CA ALA A 149 -17.66 1.80 16.70
C ALA A 149 -16.62 2.71 16.03
N ALA A 150 -16.63 2.79 14.69
CA ALA A 150 -15.68 3.58 13.94
C ALA A 150 -16.33 4.30 12.74
N TYR A 151 -15.86 5.52 12.48
CA TYR A 151 -16.08 6.21 11.22
C TYR A 151 -14.75 6.34 10.48
N LEU A 152 -14.75 5.87 9.23
CA LEU A 152 -13.57 5.77 8.37
C LEU A 152 -13.67 6.76 7.21
N GLU A 153 -12.64 7.58 7.03
CA GLU A 153 -12.36 8.37 5.82
C GLU A 153 -11.09 7.85 5.16
N SER A 154 -11.16 7.43 3.90
CA SER A 154 -9.98 6.93 3.19
C SER A 154 -9.64 7.78 1.97
N ARG A 155 -8.37 8.20 1.89
CA ARG A 155 -7.75 8.80 0.70
C ARG A 155 -6.99 7.77 -0.12
N VAL A 156 -6.85 6.55 0.38
CA VAL A 156 -6.32 5.41 -0.37
C VAL A 156 -7.48 4.79 -1.14
N LEU A 157 -7.68 5.24 -2.36
CA LEU A 157 -8.84 4.83 -3.17
C LEU A 157 -8.72 3.37 -3.61
N PRO A 158 -9.83 2.61 -3.59
CA PRO A 158 -9.86 1.26 -4.16
C PRO A 158 -9.47 1.28 -5.66
N GLY A 159 -8.67 0.31 -6.09
CA GLY A 159 -8.24 0.21 -7.49
C GLY A 159 -7.14 1.19 -7.91
N SER A 160 -6.67 2.06 -7.02
CA SER A 160 -5.64 3.06 -7.31
C SER A 160 -4.20 2.52 -7.30
N GLY A 161 -4.01 1.21 -7.13
CA GLY A 161 -2.67 0.62 -7.00
C GLY A 161 -1.93 0.93 -5.70
N MET A 162 -2.55 1.67 -4.76
CA MET A 162 -1.94 2.13 -3.51
C MET A 162 -2.28 1.24 -2.29
N SER A 163 -2.81 0.04 -2.51
CA SER A 163 -3.14 -0.98 -1.49
C SER A 163 -4.17 -0.55 -0.45
N SER A 164 -5.35 -0.17 -0.92
CA SER A 164 -6.47 0.17 -0.03
C SER A 164 -6.84 -0.97 0.93
N SER A 165 -6.85 -2.25 0.50
CA SER A 165 -7.13 -3.39 1.37
C SER A 165 -6.13 -3.50 2.51
N ALA A 166 -4.83 -3.49 2.20
CA ALA A 166 -3.77 -3.58 3.20
C ALA A 166 -3.82 -2.43 4.22
N ALA A 167 -4.12 -1.20 3.76
CA ALA A 167 -4.29 -0.06 4.65
C ALA A 167 -5.45 -0.29 5.66
N ILE A 168 -6.58 -0.84 5.20
CA ILE A 168 -7.73 -1.16 6.06
C ILE A 168 -7.41 -2.32 7.02
N GLU A 169 -6.78 -3.38 6.54
CA GLU A 169 -6.38 -4.54 7.36
C GLU A 169 -5.48 -4.13 8.52
N VAL A 170 -4.43 -3.37 8.21
CA VAL A 170 -3.48 -2.86 9.20
C VAL A 170 -4.15 -1.84 10.12
N LEU A 171 -5.06 -1.00 9.62
CA LEU A 171 -5.87 -0.08 10.44
C LEU A 171 -6.69 -0.84 11.49
N LEU A 172 -7.42 -1.88 11.07
CA LEU A 172 -8.24 -2.71 11.96
C LEU A 172 -7.39 -3.40 13.03
N GLY A 173 -6.26 -3.99 12.63
CA GLY A 173 -5.30 -4.58 13.56
C GLY A 173 -4.75 -3.57 14.55
N THR A 174 -4.42 -2.36 14.10
CA THR A 174 -3.95 -1.27 14.97
C THR A 174 -5.03 -0.83 15.96
N ILE A 175 -6.29 -0.74 15.54
CA ILE A 175 -7.41 -0.43 16.45
C ILE A 175 -7.51 -1.48 17.54
N LEU A 176 -7.52 -2.77 17.20
CA LEU A 176 -7.60 -3.86 18.20
C LEU A 176 -6.37 -3.89 19.11
N SER A 177 -5.17 -3.65 18.58
CA SER A 177 -3.96 -3.53 19.37
C SER A 177 -4.06 -2.39 20.39
N GLN A 178 -4.55 -1.23 19.97
CA GLN A 178 -4.68 -0.04 20.84
C GLN A 178 -5.80 -0.13 21.87
N LEU A 179 -6.91 -0.76 21.54
CA LEU A 179 -8.06 -0.81 22.43
C LEU A 179 -7.98 -1.94 23.45
N TYR A 180 -7.35 -3.06 23.10
CA TYR A 180 -7.45 -4.30 23.85
C TYR A 180 -6.11 -4.99 24.17
N ASN A 181 -4.99 -4.49 23.63
CA ASN A 181 -3.66 -5.11 23.76
C ASN A 181 -2.55 -4.11 24.11
N ASP A 182 -2.88 -3.01 24.77
CA ASP A 182 -1.92 -2.00 25.25
C ASP A 182 -0.90 -1.51 24.18
N ALA A 183 -1.31 -1.52 22.90
CA ALA A 183 -0.45 -1.20 21.76
C ALA A 183 0.79 -2.10 21.61
N ALA A 184 0.77 -3.30 22.14
CA ALA A 184 1.94 -4.18 22.22
C ALA A 184 2.25 -4.92 20.90
N ILE A 185 1.30 -4.95 19.93
CA ILE A 185 1.46 -5.70 18.70
C ILE A 185 2.28 -4.87 17.70
N GLY A 186 3.41 -5.43 17.28
CA GLY A 186 4.36 -4.74 16.40
C GLY A 186 3.91 -4.70 14.94
N PRO A 187 4.51 -3.81 14.12
CA PRO A 187 4.08 -3.58 12.73
C PRO A 187 4.16 -4.83 11.85
N ILE A 188 5.17 -5.67 12.02
CA ILE A 188 5.32 -6.90 11.21
C ILE A 188 4.24 -7.93 11.56
N GLU A 189 3.87 -8.04 12.84
CA GLU A 189 2.80 -8.93 13.26
C GLU A 189 1.44 -8.42 12.77
N LEU A 190 1.17 -7.10 12.86
CA LEU A 190 -0.01 -6.48 12.28
C LEU A 190 -0.12 -6.74 10.77
N ALA A 191 1.01 -6.65 10.04
CA ALA A 191 1.06 -6.95 8.62
C ALA A 191 0.71 -8.42 8.33
N LYS A 192 1.28 -9.36 9.07
CA LYS A 192 0.99 -10.81 8.94
C LYS A 192 -0.48 -11.13 9.25
N ILE A 193 -1.07 -10.46 10.25
CA ILE A 193 -2.49 -10.59 10.58
C ILE A 193 -3.37 -10.09 9.43
N GLY A 194 -3.04 -8.92 8.83
CA GLY A 194 -3.76 -8.37 7.68
C GLY A 194 -3.72 -9.31 6.49
N GLN A 195 -2.53 -9.78 6.10
CA GLN A 195 -2.36 -10.75 5.01
C GLN A 195 -3.18 -12.04 5.25
N TYR A 196 -3.18 -12.55 6.48
CA TYR A 196 -3.97 -13.72 6.82
C TYR A 196 -5.47 -13.49 6.56
N ALA A 197 -5.99 -12.32 6.94
CA ALA A 197 -7.39 -11.97 6.70
C ALA A 197 -7.71 -11.87 5.21
N GLU A 198 -6.86 -11.24 4.39
CA GLU A 198 -7.06 -11.13 2.95
C GLU A 198 -7.04 -12.50 2.27
N ASN A 199 -6.07 -13.35 2.61
CA ASN A 199 -5.91 -14.67 2.01
C ASN A 199 -7.01 -15.66 2.42
N ASN A 200 -7.40 -15.70 3.71
CA ASN A 200 -8.25 -16.76 4.23
C ASN A 200 -9.73 -16.36 4.35
N TYR A 201 -10.05 -15.07 4.47
CA TYR A 201 -11.42 -14.59 4.62
C TYR A 201 -11.96 -13.91 3.37
N MET A 202 -11.15 -13.10 2.68
CA MET A 202 -11.53 -12.57 1.36
C MET A 202 -11.30 -13.55 0.21
N GLY A 203 -10.46 -14.57 0.41
CA GLY A 203 -10.08 -15.52 -0.64
C GLY A 203 -9.24 -14.89 -1.75
N LYS A 204 -8.55 -13.79 -1.48
CA LYS A 204 -7.69 -13.09 -2.42
C LYS A 204 -6.22 -13.29 -2.04
N PRO A 205 -5.50 -14.21 -2.71
CA PRO A 205 -4.09 -14.44 -2.44
C PRO A 205 -3.26 -13.18 -2.69
N CYS A 206 -2.54 -12.72 -1.67
CA CYS A 206 -1.64 -11.58 -1.75
C CYS A 206 -0.27 -11.87 -1.11
N GLY A 207 0.77 -11.13 -1.54
CA GLY A 207 2.04 -11.05 -0.85
C GLY A 207 1.94 -10.26 0.46
N LEU A 208 3.07 -10.12 1.17
CA LEU A 208 3.12 -9.41 2.47
C LEU A 208 3.70 -7.99 2.35
N MET A 209 4.20 -7.60 1.17
CA MET A 209 4.84 -6.29 0.94
C MET A 209 3.93 -5.13 1.33
N ASP A 210 2.68 -5.18 0.92
CA ASP A 210 1.71 -4.11 1.06
C ASP A 210 1.43 -3.80 2.53
N GLN A 211 1.12 -4.84 3.29
CA GLN A 211 0.82 -4.74 4.71
C GLN A 211 2.05 -4.30 5.51
N ILE A 212 3.25 -4.81 5.19
CA ILE A 212 4.49 -4.38 5.85
C ILE A 212 4.73 -2.88 5.60
N ALA A 213 4.62 -2.42 4.36
CA ALA A 213 4.83 -1.02 4.04
C ALA A 213 3.81 -0.13 4.77
N CYS A 214 2.51 -0.45 4.76
CA CYS A 214 1.48 0.31 5.46
C CYS A 214 1.69 0.33 6.99
N ALA A 215 2.16 -0.78 7.56
CA ALA A 215 2.36 -0.90 9.02
C ALA A 215 3.63 -0.20 9.51
N HIS A 216 4.74 -0.32 8.77
CA HIS A 216 6.07 0.12 9.22
C HIS A 216 6.28 1.63 9.09
N GLY A 217 5.91 2.22 7.95
CA GLY A 217 6.24 3.62 7.62
C GLY A 217 7.60 3.80 6.96
N GLY A 218 7.86 5.01 6.46
CA GLY A 218 9.07 5.33 5.73
C GLY A 218 9.23 4.54 4.45
N VAL A 219 10.46 4.24 4.08
CA VAL A 219 10.78 3.30 3.02
C VAL A 219 11.31 2.02 3.65
N VAL A 220 10.83 0.87 3.17
CA VAL A 220 11.26 -0.45 3.62
C VAL A 220 11.85 -1.25 2.47
N GLY A 221 13.01 -1.85 2.71
CA GLY A 221 13.54 -2.93 1.91
C GLY A 221 13.12 -4.25 2.54
N ILE A 222 12.52 -5.14 1.79
CA ILE A 222 12.01 -6.42 2.27
C ILE A 222 12.68 -7.53 1.47
N ASP A 223 13.31 -8.49 2.14
CA ASP A 223 13.83 -9.70 1.52
C ASP A 223 12.96 -10.89 1.93
N PHE A 224 12.30 -11.50 0.96
CA PHE A 224 11.40 -12.64 1.15
C PHE A 224 12.10 -13.99 1.06
N GLU A 225 13.43 -14.07 1.18
CA GLU A 225 14.13 -15.37 1.16
C GLU A 225 13.51 -16.37 2.13
N ARG A 226 13.08 -15.89 3.29
CA ARG A 226 12.24 -16.63 4.24
C ARG A 226 10.81 -16.07 4.18
N ALA A 227 9.93 -16.75 3.45
CA ALA A 227 8.56 -16.27 3.21
C ALA A 227 7.78 -15.98 4.50
N ASP A 228 7.92 -16.85 5.52
CA ASP A 228 7.20 -16.74 6.79
C ASP A 228 7.80 -15.70 7.75
N ASP A 229 9.07 -15.31 7.52
CA ASP A 229 9.79 -14.37 8.37
C ASP A 229 10.75 -13.51 7.52
N PRO A 230 10.20 -12.59 6.69
CA PRO A 230 11.01 -11.77 5.80
C PRO A 230 11.91 -10.80 6.59
N GLU A 231 13.10 -10.54 6.05
CA GLU A 231 13.98 -9.51 6.58
C GLU A 231 13.46 -8.13 6.15
N VAL A 232 13.16 -7.27 7.11
CA VAL A 232 12.67 -5.91 6.88
C VAL A 232 13.68 -4.88 7.36
N THR A 233 14.13 -4.02 6.46
CA THR A 233 15.06 -2.91 6.76
C THR A 233 14.39 -1.58 6.48
N GLY A 234 14.16 -0.78 7.51
CA GLY A 234 13.63 0.58 7.39
C GLY A 234 14.70 1.57 6.93
N MET A 235 14.31 2.53 6.08
CA MET A 235 15.17 3.60 5.57
C MET A 235 14.45 4.94 5.67
N GLU A 236 15.15 5.97 6.12
CA GLU A 236 14.65 7.34 6.10
C GLU A 236 14.96 7.98 4.74
N VAL A 237 13.91 8.35 4.02
CA VAL A 237 14.04 8.97 2.69
C VAL A 237 13.18 10.22 2.63
N ASP A 238 13.82 11.36 2.45
CA ASP A 238 13.17 12.65 2.20
C ASP A 238 13.40 13.06 0.74
N LEU A 239 12.44 12.72 -0.11
CA LEU A 239 12.49 13.07 -1.53
C LEU A 239 12.35 14.58 -1.74
N LEU A 240 11.53 15.25 -0.91
CA LEU A 240 11.22 16.67 -1.08
C LEU A 240 12.45 17.56 -0.84
N SER A 241 13.23 17.29 0.20
CA SER A 241 14.49 18.02 0.47
C SER A 241 15.53 17.85 -0.65
N ARG A 242 15.38 16.78 -1.44
CA ARG A 242 16.23 16.47 -2.60
C ARG A 242 15.67 17.01 -3.91
N GLY A 243 14.58 17.79 -3.87
CA GLY A 243 13.95 18.39 -5.03
C GLY A 243 13.06 17.45 -5.85
N TYR A 244 12.58 16.36 -5.26
CA TYR A 244 11.66 15.41 -5.87
C TYR A 244 10.39 15.23 -5.05
N ARG A 245 9.30 14.97 -5.73
CA ARG A 245 8.02 14.53 -5.15
C ARG A 245 7.58 13.24 -5.81
N LEU A 246 6.89 12.40 -5.06
CA LEU A 246 6.23 11.24 -5.63
C LEU A 246 4.88 11.68 -6.20
N ALA A 247 4.60 11.31 -7.45
CA ALA A 247 3.29 11.48 -8.06
C ALA A 247 2.75 10.11 -8.46
N ILE A 248 1.47 9.89 -8.16
CA ILE A 248 0.71 8.75 -8.66
C ILE A 248 -0.24 9.28 -9.72
N VAL A 249 -0.18 8.71 -10.91
CA VAL A 249 -1.02 9.13 -12.03
C VAL A 249 -1.98 8.01 -12.36
N ASP A 250 -3.27 8.27 -12.24
CA ASP A 250 -4.33 7.38 -12.70
C ASP A 250 -4.51 7.57 -14.21
N THR A 251 -4.16 6.53 -14.96
CA THR A 251 -4.29 6.52 -16.42
C THR A 251 -5.63 5.99 -16.88
N GLY A 252 -6.50 5.61 -15.96
CA GLY A 252 -7.73 4.90 -16.26
C GLY A 252 -7.49 3.42 -16.59
N GLY A 253 -8.50 2.79 -17.14
CA GLY A 253 -8.50 1.36 -17.41
C GLY A 253 -9.09 0.55 -16.25
N SER A 254 -9.71 -0.58 -16.60
CA SER A 254 -10.37 -1.45 -15.64
C SER A 254 -9.46 -2.60 -15.22
N HIS A 255 -9.38 -2.87 -13.93
CA HIS A 255 -8.74 -4.08 -13.40
C HIS A 255 -9.67 -5.31 -13.42
N ALA A 256 -10.94 -5.16 -13.81
CA ALA A 256 -11.98 -6.19 -13.64
C ALA A 256 -11.71 -7.49 -14.43
N GLU A 257 -11.00 -7.42 -15.55
CA GLU A 257 -10.72 -8.57 -16.42
C GLU A 257 -9.22 -8.99 -16.40
N LEU A 258 -8.42 -8.46 -15.48
CA LEU A 258 -6.97 -8.67 -15.46
C LEU A 258 -6.51 -9.80 -14.52
N THR A 259 -7.43 -10.49 -13.84
CA THR A 259 -7.11 -11.55 -12.87
C THR A 259 -6.21 -12.63 -13.48
N ASP A 260 -6.50 -13.06 -14.70
CA ASP A 260 -5.69 -14.08 -15.40
C ASP A 260 -4.29 -13.56 -15.76
N ALA A 261 -4.17 -12.28 -16.11
CA ALA A 261 -2.88 -11.66 -16.42
C ALA A 261 -1.99 -11.57 -15.18
N TYR A 262 -2.57 -11.18 -14.04
CA TYR A 262 -1.86 -11.19 -12.75
C TYR A 262 -1.43 -12.59 -12.34
N ALA A 263 -2.34 -13.57 -12.40
CA ALA A 263 -2.06 -14.96 -12.05
C ALA A 263 -1.04 -15.61 -12.99
N ALA A 264 -0.93 -15.15 -14.23
CA ALA A 264 0.05 -15.65 -15.19
C ALA A 264 1.49 -15.30 -14.81
N VAL A 265 1.74 -14.16 -14.14
CA VAL A 265 3.10 -13.74 -13.79
C VAL A 265 3.78 -14.77 -12.85
N PRO A 266 3.27 -15.03 -11.63
CA PRO A 266 3.90 -16.00 -10.75
C PRO A 266 3.85 -17.43 -11.32
N ARG A 267 2.78 -17.80 -12.04
CA ARG A 267 2.66 -19.13 -12.66
C ARG A 267 3.77 -19.39 -13.67
N GLU A 268 4.07 -18.43 -14.55
CA GLU A 268 5.09 -18.57 -15.59
C GLU A 268 6.50 -18.54 -14.98
N MET A 269 6.77 -17.68 -14.00
CA MET A 269 8.04 -17.68 -13.28
C MET A 269 8.30 -19.02 -12.58
N ARG A 270 7.29 -19.60 -11.91
CA ARG A 270 7.38 -20.93 -11.29
C ARG A 270 7.54 -22.04 -12.32
N ALA A 271 6.95 -21.91 -13.51
CA ALA A 271 7.16 -22.89 -14.58
C ALA A 271 8.63 -22.95 -15.00
N VAL A 272 9.30 -21.80 -15.12
CA VAL A 272 10.75 -21.74 -15.36
C VAL A 272 11.54 -22.32 -14.18
N ALA A 273 11.22 -21.95 -12.93
CA ALA A 273 11.90 -22.50 -11.75
C ALA A 273 11.90 -24.03 -11.71
N ARG A 274 10.78 -24.65 -12.09
CA ARG A 274 10.65 -26.12 -12.16
C ARG A 274 11.61 -26.77 -13.17
N VAL A 275 11.95 -26.09 -14.27
CA VAL A 275 12.95 -26.58 -15.24
C VAL A 275 14.33 -26.67 -14.60
N PHE A 276 14.62 -25.84 -13.58
CA PHE A 276 15.80 -25.89 -12.75
C PHE A 276 15.66 -26.79 -11.51
N GLY A 277 14.57 -27.55 -11.38
CA GLY A 277 14.31 -28.40 -10.21
C GLY A 277 13.99 -27.61 -8.93
N LYS A 278 13.56 -26.35 -9.05
CA LYS A 278 13.25 -25.46 -7.94
C LYS A 278 11.76 -25.13 -7.90
N GLU A 279 11.25 -24.72 -6.75
CA GLU A 279 9.88 -24.20 -6.59
C GLU A 279 9.80 -22.73 -6.99
N TYR A 280 10.84 -21.95 -6.68
CA TYR A 280 10.93 -20.51 -6.93
C TYR A 280 12.21 -20.18 -7.70
N LEU A 281 12.22 -19.01 -8.37
CA LEU A 281 13.38 -18.56 -9.14
C LEU A 281 14.54 -18.06 -8.27
N ARG A 282 14.35 -17.84 -6.96
CA ARG A 282 15.43 -17.41 -6.08
C ARG A 282 16.64 -18.33 -6.20
N GLY A 283 17.84 -17.73 -6.44
CA GLY A 283 19.10 -18.44 -6.64
C GLY A 283 19.25 -19.12 -8.00
N VAL A 284 18.44 -18.76 -9.00
CA VAL A 284 18.73 -18.98 -10.43
C VAL A 284 19.43 -17.72 -10.96
N THR A 285 20.43 -17.90 -11.84
CA THR A 285 21.18 -16.76 -12.42
C THR A 285 20.75 -16.44 -13.85
N GLU A 286 21.11 -15.24 -14.33
CA GLU A 286 20.84 -14.83 -15.72
C GLU A 286 21.57 -15.77 -16.70
N GLU A 287 22.82 -16.15 -16.40
CA GLU A 287 23.63 -17.03 -17.20
C GLU A 287 22.97 -18.40 -17.36
N GLU A 288 22.49 -19.00 -16.25
CA GLU A 288 21.78 -20.29 -16.27
C GLU A 288 20.52 -20.22 -17.16
N ILE A 289 19.76 -19.13 -17.08
CA ILE A 289 18.55 -18.93 -17.91
C ILE A 289 18.92 -18.82 -19.39
N ILE A 290 19.98 -18.07 -19.72
CA ILE A 290 20.44 -17.88 -21.10
C ILE A 290 20.97 -19.19 -21.68
N GLU A 291 21.77 -19.94 -20.91
CA GLU A 291 22.32 -21.23 -21.33
C GLU A 291 21.23 -22.25 -21.65
N ARG A 292 20.16 -22.27 -20.83
CA ARG A 292 19.00 -23.14 -21.05
C ARG A 292 17.91 -22.51 -21.91
N GLY A 293 18.16 -21.37 -22.52
CA GLY A 293 17.23 -20.64 -23.35
C GLY A 293 16.47 -21.46 -24.39
N PRO A 294 17.15 -22.29 -25.22
CA PRO A 294 16.46 -23.17 -26.17
C PRO A 294 15.42 -24.10 -25.52
N ASP A 295 15.81 -24.80 -24.43
CA ASP A 295 14.93 -25.73 -23.72
C ASP A 295 13.73 -24.99 -23.07
N LEU A 296 14.00 -23.82 -22.50
CA LEU A 296 12.98 -22.98 -21.86
C LEU A 296 11.96 -22.48 -22.89
N ARG A 297 12.42 -22.02 -24.06
CA ARG A 297 11.53 -21.56 -25.13
C ARG A 297 10.60 -22.66 -25.62
N GLU A 298 11.13 -23.89 -25.74
CA GLU A 298 10.34 -25.05 -26.16
C GLU A 298 9.36 -25.51 -25.10
N SER A 299 9.77 -25.54 -23.82
CA SER A 299 8.98 -26.14 -22.74
C SER A 299 7.98 -25.19 -22.07
N VAL A 300 8.33 -23.89 -21.89
CA VAL A 300 7.51 -22.91 -21.16
C VAL A 300 7.19 -21.64 -21.97
N GLY A 301 7.85 -21.44 -23.11
CA GLY A 301 7.60 -20.33 -24.04
C GLY A 301 8.38 -19.05 -23.72
N ASP A 302 8.45 -18.16 -24.72
CA ASP A 302 9.25 -16.94 -24.69
C ASP A 302 8.86 -15.98 -23.54
N ARG A 303 7.57 -15.82 -23.26
CA ARG A 303 7.10 -14.90 -22.21
C ARG A 303 7.52 -15.35 -20.81
N ALA A 304 7.47 -16.66 -20.53
CA ALA A 304 7.94 -17.22 -19.26
C ALA A 304 9.44 -17.00 -19.07
N LEU A 305 10.23 -17.20 -20.15
CA LEU A 305 11.66 -16.92 -20.16
C LEU A 305 11.94 -15.43 -19.89
N LEU A 306 11.25 -14.52 -20.56
CA LEU A 306 11.40 -13.06 -20.34
C LEU A 306 11.07 -12.69 -18.89
N ARG A 307 9.99 -13.23 -18.31
CA ARG A 307 9.61 -13.00 -16.92
C ARG A 307 10.63 -13.54 -15.92
N ALA A 308 11.28 -14.66 -16.23
CA ALA A 308 12.38 -15.18 -15.42
C ALA A 308 13.62 -14.28 -15.44
N LEU A 309 14.01 -13.77 -16.62
CA LEU A 309 15.07 -12.76 -16.76
C LEU A 309 14.74 -11.47 -16.02
N HIS A 310 13.45 -11.03 -16.09
CA HIS A 310 12.99 -9.91 -15.28
C HIS A 310 13.22 -10.18 -13.80
N PHE A 311 12.73 -11.31 -13.28
CA PHE A 311 12.84 -11.63 -11.85
C PHE A 311 14.28 -11.58 -11.37
N VAL A 312 15.22 -12.25 -12.06
CA VAL A 312 16.63 -12.33 -11.62
C VAL A 312 17.27 -10.95 -11.60
N SER A 313 17.09 -10.17 -12.68
CA SER A 313 17.66 -8.82 -12.77
C SER A 313 16.98 -7.84 -11.80
N GLU A 314 15.66 -7.95 -11.61
CA GLU A 314 14.89 -7.08 -10.72
C GLU A 314 15.16 -7.36 -9.23
N ASN A 315 15.33 -8.63 -8.88
CA ASN A 315 15.72 -9.02 -7.52
C ASN A 315 17.07 -8.40 -7.12
N ARG A 316 18.08 -8.47 -7.99
CA ARG A 316 19.36 -7.80 -7.77
C ARG A 316 19.18 -6.28 -7.70
N ARG A 317 18.41 -5.70 -8.62
CA ARG A 317 18.15 -4.25 -8.69
C ARG A 317 17.48 -3.74 -7.43
N ALA A 318 16.52 -4.48 -6.85
CA ALA A 318 15.88 -4.12 -5.59
C ALA A 318 16.88 -4.08 -4.42
N GLN A 319 17.84 -5.00 -4.38
CA GLN A 319 18.94 -4.96 -3.40
C GLN A 319 19.81 -3.72 -3.59
N GLU A 320 20.24 -3.43 -4.83
CA GLU A 320 21.03 -2.23 -5.14
C GLU A 320 20.25 -0.93 -4.84
N GLN A 321 18.93 -0.90 -5.06
CA GLN A 321 18.08 0.23 -4.68
C GLN A 321 18.05 0.44 -3.16
N ARG A 322 17.93 -0.63 -2.38
CA ARG A 322 18.01 -0.59 -0.91
C ARG A 322 19.36 -0.02 -0.46
N GLU A 323 20.47 -0.49 -1.04
CA GLU A 323 21.81 -0.02 -0.73
C GLU A 323 22.00 1.47 -1.09
N ALA A 324 21.52 1.89 -2.27
CA ALA A 324 21.58 3.27 -2.71
C ALA A 324 20.81 4.22 -1.78
N LEU A 325 19.59 3.85 -1.38
CA LEU A 325 18.79 4.63 -0.42
C LEU A 325 19.44 4.68 0.96
N ALA A 326 19.96 3.57 1.47
CA ALA A 326 20.65 3.51 2.74
C ALA A 326 21.93 4.39 2.76
N ALA A 327 22.60 4.50 1.60
CA ALA A 327 23.76 5.39 1.42
C ALA A 327 23.37 6.86 1.14
N GLY A 328 22.07 7.18 0.99
CA GLY A 328 21.60 8.51 0.60
C GLY A 328 21.89 8.88 -0.87
N ASP A 329 22.23 7.90 -1.72
CA ASP A 329 22.52 8.09 -3.14
C ASP A 329 21.22 8.03 -3.97
N LEU A 330 20.49 9.16 -3.96
CA LEU A 330 19.24 9.28 -4.70
C LEU A 330 19.43 9.18 -6.23
N GLU A 331 20.55 9.64 -6.77
CA GLU A 331 20.81 9.57 -8.22
C GLU A 331 20.95 8.11 -8.69
N ARG A 332 21.69 7.31 -7.93
CA ARG A 332 21.80 5.87 -8.19
C ARG A 332 20.44 5.19 -8.07
N PHE A 333 19.68 5.48 -7.01
CA PHE A 333 18.32 4.96 -6.83
C PHE A 333 17.41 5.30 -8.02
N LEU A 334 17.36 6.56 -8.47
CA LEU A 334 16.54 6.98 -9.61
C LEU A 334 16.97 6.29 -10.92
N THR A 335 18.28 6.06 -11.10
CA THR A 335 18.78 5.29 -12.23
C THR A 335 18.25 3.85 -12.18
N LEU A 336 18.33 3.20 -11.04
CA LEU A 336 17.81 1.84 -10.84
C LEU A 336 16.29 1.78 -10.97
N ALA A 337 15.55 2.79 -10.49
CA ALA A 337 14.11 2.88 -10.67
C ALA A 337 13.70 2.98 -12.15
N ARG A 338 14.47 3.73 -12.96
CA ARG A 338 14.27 3.78 -14.42
C ARG A 338 14.55 2.44 -15.09
N GLU A 339 15.63 1.77 -14.72
CA GLU A 339 15.96 0.43 -15.21
C GLU A 339 14.89 -0.59 -14.85
N SER A 340 14.30 -0.51 -13.64
CA SER A 340 13.17 -1.31 -13.19
C SER A 340 11.94 -1.09 -14.09
N GLY A 341 11.57 0.16 -14.37
CA GLY A 341 10.49 0.50 -15.30
C GLY A 341 10.72 -0.08 -16.71
N LEU A 342 11.94 0.03 -17.23
CA LEU A 342 12.31 -0.55 -18.52
C LEU A 342 12.26 -2.08 -18.51
N SER A 343 12.63 -2.72 -17.39
CA SER A 343 12.54 -4.17 -17.23
C SER A 343 11.08 -4.63 -17.17
N SER A 344 10.22 -3.91 -16.45
CA SER A 344 8.78 -4.14 -16.42
C SER A 344 8.17 -4.05 -17.83
N TRP A 345 8.57 -3.07 -18.61
CA TRP A 345 8.12 -2.90 -19.98
C TRP A 345 8.58 -4.03 -20.90
N ARG A 346 9.89 -4.32 -20.92
CA ARG A 346 10.50 -5.21 -21.92
C ARG A 346 10.38 -6.69 -21.58
N PHE A 347 10.55 -7.03 -20.30
CA PHE A 347 10.68 -8.41 -19.85
C PHE A 347 9.43 -8.91 -19.11
N LEU A 348 8.95 -8.18 -18.11
CA LEU A 348 7.75 -8.58 -17.38
C LEU A 348 6.48 -8.43 -18.22
N GLN A 349 6.44 -7.40 -19.06
CA GLN A 349 5.33 -7.08 -19.96
C GLN A 349 4.01 -6.80 -19.21
N ASN A 350 4.09 -6.07 -18.10
CA ASN A 350 2.93 -5.65 -17.32
C ASN A 350 2.57 -4.15 -17.48
N CYS A 351 3.16 -3.47 -18.48
CA CYS A 351 2.80 -2.10 -18.84
C CYS A 351 1.74 -2.03 -19.96
N VAL A 352 1.35 -3.17 -20.51
CA VAL A 352 0.43 -3.29 -21.64
C VAL A 352 -0.76 -4.15 -21.22
N SER A 353 -1.98 -3.65 -21.45
CA SER A 353 -3.19 -4.44 -21.22
C SER A 353 -3.26 -5.61 -22.21
N PRO A 354 -3.52 -6.84 -21.76
CA PRO A 354 -3.65 -7.99 -22.65
C PRO A 354 -4.98 -8.02 -23.44
N GLY A 355 -5.91 -7.11 -23.17
CA GLY A 355 -7.20 -6.99 -23.83
C GLY A 355 -7.11 -6.40 -25.24
N ASP A 356 -7.74 -5.24 -25.46
CA ASP A 356 -7.70 -4.54 -26.74
C ASP A 356 -6.30 -3.90 -26.96
N PRO A 357 -5.58 -4.29 -28.01
CA PRO A 357 -4.30 -3.68 -28.36
C PRO A 357 -4.36 -2.17 -28.64
N ALA A 358 -5.54 -1.62 -28.94
CA ALA A 358 -5.76 -0.20 -29.16
C ALA A 358 -6.00 0.58 -27.86
N ASP A 359 -6.41 -0.09 -26.79
CA ASP A 359 -6.69 0.52 -25.47
C ASP A 359 -5.54 0.25 -24.50
N GLN A 360 -4.54 1.18 -24.48
CA GLN A 360 -3.29 1.05 -23.74
C GLN A 360 -3.02 2.29 -22.87
N PRO A 361 -3.88 2.62 -21.89
CA PRO A 361 -3.78 3.86 -21.13
C PRO A 361 -2.50 3.95 -20.31
N LEU A 362 -2.09 2.86 -19.64
CA LEU A 362 -0.86 2.82 -18.84
C LEU A 362 0.39 3.04 -19.70
N ALA A 363 0.47 2.36 -20.84
CA ALA A 363 1.56 2.51 -21.79
C ALA A 363 1.66 3.95 -22.33
N THR A 364 0.50 4.53 -22.67
CA THR A 364 0.38 5.91 -23.11
C THR A 364 0.83 6.89 -22.03
N GLY A 365 0.39 6.68 -20.79
CA GLY A 365 0.77 7.49 -19.63
C GLY A 365 2.28 7.50 -19.41
N LEU A 366 2.91 6.32 -19.41
CA LEU A 366 4.36 6.17 -19.25
C LEU A 366 5.12 6.90 -20.36
N ALA A 367 4.74 6.71 -21.63
CA ALA A 367 5.41 7.33 -22.76
C ALA A 367 5.29 8.88 -22.74
N VAL A 368 4.10 9.40 -22.40
CA VAL A 368 3.89 10.85 -22.29
C VAL A 368 4.65 11.43 -21.10
N ALA A 369 4.62 10.75 -19.93
CA ALA A 369 5.40 11.18 -18.77
C ALA A 369 6.90 11.22 -19.05
N GLU A 370 7.48 10.22 -19.70
CA GLU A 370 8.89 10.23 -20.11
C GLU A 370 9.21 11.40 -21.06
N THR A 371 8.29 11.69 -21.99
CA THR A 371 8.42 12.83 -22.93
C THR A 371 8.41 14.17 -22.20
N ILE A 372 7.55 14.34 -21.19
CA ILE A 372 7.49 15.56 -20.37
C ILE A 372 8.75 15.69 -19.51
N LEU A 373 9.14 14.62 -18.84
CA LEU A 373 10.26 14.58 -17.89
C LEU A 373 11.62 14.78 -18.56
N ARG A 374 11.79 14.38 -19.81
CA ARG A 374 13.04 14.51 -20.58
C ARG A 374 14.28 14.02 -19.82
N GLY A 375 14.13 12.89 -19.12
CA GLY A 375 15.20 12.27 -18.33
C GLY A 375 15.48 12.91 -16.95
N ARG A 376 14.83 14.01 -16.59
CA ARG A 376 15.01 14.69 -15.29
C ARG A 376 14.30 14.00 -14.13
N GLY A 377 13.27 13.23 -14.41
CA GLY A 377 12.52 12.40 -13.47
C GLY A 377 12.45 10.97 -13.94
N VAL A 378 11.66 10.14 -13.24
CA VAL A 378 11.45 8.72 -13.57
C VAL A 378 9.97 8.40 -13.51
N ALA A 379 9.41 7.86 -14.60
CA ALA A 379 8.08 7.27 -14.63
C ALA A 379 8.21 5.75 -14.73
N ARG A 380 7.41 5.02 -13.96
CA ARG A 380 7.36 3.55 -14.01
C ARG A 380 5.99 3.02 -13.59
N VAL A 381 5.69 1.81 -14.01
CA VAL A 381 4.60 1.04 -13.41
C VAL A 381 4.96 0.69 -11.97
N HIS A 382 3.95 0.59 -11.11
CA HIS A 382 4.11 0.07 -9.75
C HIS A 382 2.97 -0.89 -9.41
N GLY A 383 3.21 -1.79 -8.44
CA GLY A 383 2.25 -2.84 -8.11
C GLY A 383 2.03 -3.80 -9.28
N GLY A 384 0.81 -4.27 -9.46
CA GLY A 384 0.49 -5.31 -10.45
C GLY A 384 0.69 -4.92 -11.92
N GLY A 385 0.47 -3.67 -12.27
CA GLY A 385 0.53 -3.20 -13.65
C GLY A 385 -0.69 -3.55 -14.49
N PHE A 386 -0.51 -3.71 -15.78
CA PHE A 386 -1.48 -3.97 -16.84
C PHE A 386 -2.50 -2.86 -17.08
N ALA A 387 -2.93 -2.13 -16.06
CA ALA A 387 -3.83 -0.97 -16.12
C ALA A 387 -3.69 -0.11 -14.86
N GLY A 388 -4.48 0.95 -14.76
CA GLY A 388 -4.65 1.79 -13.58
C GLY A 388 -3.56 2.84 -13.44
N THR A 389 -2.70 2.70 -12.45
CA THR A 389 -1.81 3.80 -12.05
C THR A 389 -0.34 3.56 -12.40
N MET A 390 0.36 4.67 -12.63
CA MET A 390 1.83 4.71 -12.68
C MET A 390 2.38 5.62 -11.59
N GLN A 391 3.64 5.38 -11.24
CA GLN A 391 4.41 6.15 -10.28
C GLN A 391 5.40 7.06 -11.00
N VAL A 392 5.58 8.27 -10.49
CA VAL A 392 6.54 9.22 -11.03
C VAL A 392 7.38 9.84 -9.91
N PHE A 393 8.70 9.72 -9.99
CA PHE A 393 9.62 10.54 -9.22
C PHE A 393 9.78 11.88 -9.96
N LEU A 394 9.00 12.86 -9.54
CA LEU A 394 8.79 14.11 -10.23
C LEU A 394 9.68 15.22 -9.64
N PRO A 395 10.54 15.89 -10.42
CA PRO A 395 11.24 17.07 -9.95
C PRO A 395 10.24 18.16 -9.55
N THR A 396 10.40 18.74 -8.35
CA THR A 396 9.46 19.74 -7.79
C THR A 396 9.25 20.94 -8.72
N GLN A 397 10.29 21.36 -9.43
CA GLN A 397 10.23 22.44 -10.42
C GLN A 397 9.37 22.13 -11.66
N MET A 398 8.94 20.90 -11.82
CA MET A 398 8.10 20.45 -12.95
C MET A 398 6.67 20.13 -12.54
N GLU A 399 6.31 20.21 -11.25
CA GLU A 399 5.02 19.77 -10.72
C GLU A 399 3.85 20.39 -11.51
N GLU A 400 3.78 21.71 -11.56
CA GLU A 400 2.65 22.42 -12.20
C GLU A 400 2.50 22.02 -13.69
N SER A 401 3.59 22.06 -14.45
CA SER A 401 3.53 21.74 -15.88
C SER A 401 3.27 20.26 -16.15
N PHE A 402 3.74 19.37 -15.28
CA PHE A 402 3.49 17.94 -15.38
C PHE A 402 2.02 17.62 -15.12
N VAL A 403 1.47 18.15 -14.02
CA VAL A 403 0.07 17.99 -13.66
C VAL A 403 -0.83 18.48 -14.78
N GLU A 404 -0.62 19.71 -15.26
CA GLU A 404 -1.42 20.30 -16.34
C GLU A 404 -1.41 19.42 -17.63
N GLN A 405 -0.26 18.89 -18.02
CA GLN A 405 -0.16 18.08 -19.21
C GLN A 405 -0.79 16.69 -19.06
N MET A 406 -0.63 16.05 -17.89
CA MET A 406 -1.25 14.75 -17.63
C MET A 406 -2.78 14.88 -17.50
N GLU A 407 -3.28 15.95 -16.85
CA GLU A 407 -4.71 16.20 -16.73
C GLU A 407 -5.38 16.54 -18.07
N ARG A 408 -4.68 17.14 -19.00
CA ARG A 408 -5.19 17.31 -20.37
C ARG A 408 -5.39 15.97 -21.08
N LEU A 409 -4.59 14.95 -20.74
CA LEU A 409 -4.64 13.64 -21.38
C LEU A 409 -5.66 12.71 -20.70
N PHE A 410 -5.65 12.65 -19.36
CA PHE A 410 -6.40 11.67 -18.59
C PHE A 410 -7.56 12.28 -17.77
N GLY A 411 -7.72 13.59 -17.81
CA GLY A 411 -8.78 14.30 -17.07
C GLY A 411 -8.29 14.90 -15.75
N ASN A 412 -9.04 15.88 -15.26
CA ASN A 412 -8.73 16.61 -14.05
C ASN A 412 -8.69 15.67 -12.84
N GLY A 413 -7.67 15.83 -11.98
CA GLY A 413 -7.50 15.05 -10.76
C GLY A 413 -6.86 13.67 -11.00
N CYS A 414 -6.39 13.35 -12.21
CA CYS A 414 -5.68 12.10 -12.47
C CYS A 414 -4.30 12.04 -11.81
N VAL A 415 -3.71 13.18 -11.44
CA VAL A 415 -2.42 13.24 -10.76
C VAL A 415 -2.60 13.51 -9.28
N THR A 416 -2.11 12.61 -8.46
CA THR A 416 -2.04 12.78 -7.01
C THR A 416 -0.59 12.97 -6.61
N LEU A 417 -0.26 14.18 -6.13
CA LEU A 417 1.05 14.46 -5.53
C LEU A 417 1.07 13.95 -4.09
N THR A 418 2.11 13.23 -3.72
CA THR A 418 2.29 12.67 -2.37
C THR A 418 3.77 12.66 -1.98
N GLY A 419 4.03 12.47 -0.69
CA GLY A 419 5.37 12.27 -0.13
C GLY A 419 5.56 10.87 0.43
N ILE A 420 6.78 10.56 0.85
CA ILE A 420 7.06 9.40 1.71
C ILE A 420 6.65 9.79 3.13
N ARG A 421 5.72 9.04 3.71
CA ARG A 421 5.25 9.24 5.08
C ARG A 421 6.18 8.50 6.05
N PRO A 422 6.88 9.21 6.96
CA PRO A 422 7.82 8.59 7.91
C PRO A 422 7.20 7.57 8.85
N LEU A 423 5.97 7.84 9.32
CA LEU A 423 5.26 6.95 10.26
C LEU A 423 4.28 6.04 9.50
N GLY A 424 4.34 4.75 9.79
CA GLY A 424 3.37 3.76 9.35
C GLY A 424 2.02 3.93 10.04
N THR A 425 1.34 2.82 10.30
CA THR A 425 0.10 2.86 11.06
C THR A 425 0.31 3.54 12.40
N THR A 426 -0.49 4.53 12.70
CA THR A 426 -0.31 5.43 13.85
C THR A 426 -1.62 5.61 14.60
N ALA A 427 -1.63 5.24 15.88
CA ALA A 427 -2.72 5.57 16.76
C ALA A 427 -2.38 6.82 17.56
N PHE A 428 -3.30 7.75 17.58
CA PHE A 428 -3.19 8.98 18.36
C PHE A 428 -3.71 8.77 19.79
N PRO A 429 -3.22 9.53 20.77
CA PRO A 429 -3.74 9.49 22.14
C PRO A 429 -5.26 9.68 22.20
N VAL A 430 -5.90 9.27 23.30
CA VAL A 430 -7.33 9.54 23.52
C VAL A 430 -7.60 11.03 23.52
N LEU A 431 -8.71 11.45 22.88
CA LEU A 431 -9.10 12.87 22.82
C LEU A 431 -9.23 13.50 24.23
N GLY A 432 -9.66 12.71 25.24
CA GLY A 432 -9.67 13.09 26.64
C GLY A 432 -10.49 14.35 26.96
N ASN A 433 -10.64 14.62 28.25
CA ASN A 433 -10.98 15.98 28.67
C ASN A 433 -9.69 16.80 28.72
N SER A 434 -9.61 17.87 27.93
CA SER A 434 -8.57 18.89 28.15
C SER A 434 -8.79 19.44 29.55
N GLY A 435 -7.97 18.98 30.52
CA GLY A 435 -7.95 19.54 31.85
C GLY A 435 -7.37 20.95 31.86
#